data_00228e2af4d185f660a811ba555f26ee
#
_entry.id   00228e2af4d185f660a811ba555f26ee
#
_cell.length_a   1.000
_cell.length_b   1.000
_cell.length_c   1.000
_cell.angle_alpha   90.00
_cell.angle_beta   90.00
_cell.angle_gamma   90.00
#
_symmetry.space_group_name_H-M   'P 1'
#
loop_
_entity.id
_entity.type
_entity.pdbx_description
1 polymer ?
#
loop_
_entity_poly.entity_id
_entity_poly.type
_entity_poly.pdbx_seq_one_letter_code
_entity_poly.pdbx_strand_id
1 'polypeptide(L)'
;MDLDLGTIKDYFTGLQGRIVGGLESFDGQPFRSDAWERPGGGGGLTRVIEGGDFFERGGVNFSHVMGAGMPASATAHRPELAGRRFEAMGVSLVLHPRNPYCPTVHMNVRCFVALAEGKAPVWWFGGGMDLTPYYAFEEDVRHFHATCKAAVLPFGGETEYRRLKEWCDDYFFLKHRNEARGVGGLFFDDLGADGSTPFDSAFGLTRSVGDAFLDAYLPIAARRRELPWGERERDFQAYRRGRYVEFNLVFDRGTLFGLQSGGRTESILMSMPPEVKWRYDWRPEPGSAEARLQEEFLVPRDWA
;
A
#
# COMPACT_ATOMS: atom_id res chain seq x y z
N MET A 1 11.68 -14.04 -24.21
CA MET A 1 12.01 -12.73 -23.62
C MET A 1 12.84 -13.01 -22.39
N ASP A 2 14.09 -12.54 -22.37
CA ASP A 2 14.89 -12.62 -21.14
C ASP A 2 14.31 -11.61 -20.16
N LEU A 3 13.88 -12.10 -19.00
CA LEU A 3 13.33 -11.28 -17.94
C LEU A 3 14.50 -10.53 -17.26
N ASP A 4 14.59 -9.22 -17.50
CA ASP A 4 15.63 -8.38 -16.90
C ASP A 4 15.24 -7.94 -15.48
N LEU A 5 15.60 -8.75 -14.49
CA LEU A 5 15.39 -8.45 -13.07
C LEU A 5 16.21 -7.24 -12.60
N GLY A 6 17.32 -6.94 -13.28
CA GLY A 6 18.13 -5.76 -13.00
C GLY A 6 17.35 -4.47 -13.24
N THR A 7 16.76 -4.34 -14.41
CA THR A 7 15.90 -3.16 -14.75
C THR A 7 14.74 -3.00 -13.78
N ILE A 8 14.09 -4.09 -13.37
CA ILE A 8 12.98 -4.02 -12.40
C ILE A 8 13.49 -3.53 -11.04
N LYS A 9 14.62 -4.09 -10.56
CA LYS A 9 15.24 -3.70 -9.30
C LYS A 9 15.66 -2.23 -9.29
N ASP A 10 16.31 -1.77 -10.35
CA ASP A 10 16.76 -0.38 -10.51
C ASP A 10 15.58 0.60 -10.49
N TYR A 11 14.46 0.23 -11.12
CA TYR A 11 13.24 1.03 -11.05
C TYR A 11 12.72 1.13 -9.60
N PHE A 12 12.58 0.01 -8.88
CA PHE A 12 12.05 0.03 -7.52
C PHE A 12 12.96 0.77 -6.53
N THR A 13 14.28 0.62 -6.64
CA THR A 13 15.23 1.36 -5.80
C THR A 13 15.19 2.86 -6.11
N GLY A 14 15.12 3.23 -7.37
CA GLY A 14 14.93 4.61 -7.81
C GLY A 14 13.60 5.20 -7.34
N LEU A 15 12.51 4.42 -7.41
CA LEU A 15 11.19 4.83 -6.91
C LEU A 15 11.23 5.12 -5.41
N GLN A 16 11.82 4.23 -4.60
CA GLN A 16 12.01 4.47 -3.17
C GLN A 16 12.72 5.78 -2.92
N GLY A 17 13.82 6.03 -3.63
CA GLY A 17 14.61 7.26 -3.48
C GLY A 17 13.80 8.53 -3.81
N ARG A 18 13.03 8.52 -4.92
CA ARG A 18 12.18 9.66 -5.31
C ARG A 18 11.07 9.92 -4.29
N ILE A 19 10.41 8.87 -3.83
CA ILE A 19 9.33 8.99 -2.83
C ILE A 19 9.90 9.55 -1.53
N VAL A 20 10.99 8.97 -1.01
CA VAL A 20 11.61 9.43 0.25
C VAL A 20 12.05 10.88 0.12
N GLY A 21 12.72 11.28 -0.96
CA GLY A 21 13.14 12.67 -1.17
C GLY A 21 11.97 13.66 -1.17
N GLY A 22 10.83 13.29 -1.81
CA GLY A 22 9.61 14.10 -1.76
C GLY A 22 9.00 14.20 -0.36
N LEU A 23 8.99 13.11 0.38
CA LEU A 23 8.44 13.06 1.74
C LEU A 23 9.34 13.82 2.74
N GLU A 24 10.66 13.70 2.66
CA GLU A 24 11.62 14.45 3.48
C GLU A 24 11.50 15.97 3.22
N SER A 25 11.37 16.35 1.97
CA SER A 25 11.17 17.77 1.59
C SER A 25 9.85 18.33 2.13
N PHE A 26 8.83 17.49 2.22
CA PHE A 26 7.51 17.87 2.74
C PHE A 26 7.46 17.90 4.28
N ASP A 27 8.04 16.90 4.95
CA ASP A 27 8.06 16.79 6.42
C ASP A 27 9.01 17.81 7.04
N GLY A 28 10.20 17.98 6.48
CA GLY A 28 11.31 18.75 7.04
C GLY A 28 12.32 17.91 7.82
N GLN A 29 12.03 16.62 8.06
CA GLN A 29 12.90 15.71 8.79
C GLN A 29 13.35 14.54 7.90
N PRO A 30 14.58 14.03 8.08
CA PRO A 30 15.09 12.92 7.29
C PRO A 30 14.50 11.57 7.72
N PHE A 31 14.35 10.66 6.76
CA PHE A 31 14.05 9.26 7.03
C PHE A 31 15.31 8.49 7.40
N ARG A 32 15.31 7.81 8.54
CA ARG A 32 16.39 6.91 8.95
C ARG A 32 16.49 5.74 7.98
N SER A 33 17.68 5.46 7.48
CA SER A 33 17.96 4.31 6.61
C SER A 33 18.37 3.10 7.44
N ASP A 34 17.82 1.95 7.10
CA ASP A 34 18.11 0.68 7.71
C ASP A 34 18.24 -0.40 6.63
N ALA A 35 19.48 -0.68 6.23
CA ALA A 35 19.80 -1.73 5.28
C ALA A 35 19.87 -3.08 6.00
N TRP A 36 19.33 -4.11 5.38
CA TRP A 36 19.27 -5.44 5.96
C TRP A 36 19.46 -6.54 4.90
N GLU A 37 20.00 -7.65 5.36
CA GLU A 37 20.19 -8.86 4.58
C GLU A 37 19.36 -10.01 5.18
N ARG A 38 19.02 -10.99 4.36
CA ARG A 38 18.24 -12.15 4.75
C ARG A 38 19.09 -13.43 4.59
N PRO A 39 19.17 -14.30 5.63
CA PRO A 39 19.92 -15.54 5.52
C PRO A 39 19.47 -16.46 4.37
N GLY A 40 18.19 -16.41 4.00
CA GLY A 40 17.62 -17.17 2.88
C GLY A 40 17.85 -16.56 1.49
N GLY A 41 18.62 -15.48 1.41
CA GLY A 41 18.94 -14.75 0.19
C GLY A 41 18.14 -13.47 0.00
N GLY A 42 18.83 -12.46 -0.52
CA GLY A 42 18.30 -11.12 -0.71
C GLY A 42 18.39 -10.24 0.52
N GLY A 43 17.62 -9.15 0.53
CA GLY A 43 17.64 -8.15 1.57
C GLY A 43 16.74 -6.97 1.21
N GLY A 44 17.01 -5.83 1.81
CA GLY A 44 16.25 -4.61 1.52
C GLY A 44 16.84 -3.37 2.17
N LEU A 45 16.17 -2.26 1.92
CA LEU A 45 16.44 -0.97 2.52
C LEU A 45 15.13 -0.41 3.05
N THR A 46 15.01 -0.31 4.36
CA THR A 46 13.86 0.33 5.02
C THR A 46 14.20 1.77 5.33
N ARG A 47 13.35 2.69 4.89
CA ARG A 47 13.45 4.12 5.20
C ARG A 47 12.29 4.46 6.14
N VAL A 48 12.59 4.86 7.38
CA VAL A 48 11.60 5.05 8.45
C VAL A 48 11.67 6.46 9.01
N ILE A 49 10.51 7.08 9.22
CA ILE A 49 10.35 8.29 10.01
C ILE A 49 9.52 7.98 11.26
N GLU A 50 9.97 8.44 12.41
CA GLU A 50 9.28 8.36 13.69
C GLU A 50 9.43 9.71 14.40
N GLY A 51 8.31 10.34 14.73
CA GLY A 51 8.28 11.65 15.37
C GLY A 51 8.66 12.82 14.45
N GLY A 52 8.41 12.70 13.13
CA GLY A 52 8.59 13.78 12.19
C GLY A 52 7.68 14.98 12.46
N ASP A 53 7.93 16.10 11.81
CA ASP A 53 7.14 17.32 12.01
C ASP A 53 5.70 17.14 11.52
N PHE A 54 5.54 16.46 10.39
CA PHE A 54 4.24 16.15 9.79
C PHE A 54 3.87 14.66 9.96
N PHE A 55 4.78 13.74 9.59
CA PHE A 55 4.56 12.31 9.74
C PHE A 55 4.90 11.86 11.16
N GLU A 56 3.89 11.46 11.91
CA GLU A 56 4.09 10.90 13.25
C GLU A 56 4.85 9.56 13.19
N ARG A 57 4.52 8.74 12.21
CA ARG A 57 5.21 7.51 11.86
C ARG A 57 4.97 7.16 10.40
N GLY A 58 5.97 6.57 9.76
CA GLY A 58 5.85 6.03 8.44
C GLY A 58 7.10 5.32 7.98
N GLY A 59 6.97 4.62 6.87
CA GLY A 59 8.11 3.97 6.27
C GLY A 59 7.90 3.71 4.79
N VAL A 60 9.01 3.70 4.07
CA VAL A 60 9.12 3.34 2.66
C VAL A 60 10.14 2.21 2.57
N ASN A 61 9.68 0.99 2.36
CA ASN A 61 10.53 -0.19 2.33
C ASN A 61 10.73 -0.69 0.90
N PHE A 62 11.97 -0.80 0.48
CA PHE A 62 12.35 -1.64 -0.66
C PHE A 62 12.79 -3.00 -0.14
N SER A 63 12.29 -4.07 -0.75
CA SER A 63 12.72 -5.44 -0.49
C SER A 63 12.99 -6.19 -1.79
N HIS A 64 14.02 -7.03 -1.78
CA HIS A 64 14.30 -8.03 -2.80
C HIS A 64 14.67 -9.31 -2.09
N VAL A 65 13.74 -10.24 -2.02
CA VAL A 65 13.87 -11.49 -1.28
C VAL A 65 13.83 -12.70 -2.21
N MET A 66 14.60 -13.72 -1.88
CA MET A 66 14.71 -14.94 -2.64
C MET A 66 14.39 -16.14 -1.74
N GLY A 67 13.95 -17.24 -2.35
CA GLY A 67 13.71 -18.48 -1.63
C GLY A 67 13.86 -19.68 -2.54
N ALA A 68 14.39 -20.78 -1.95
CA ALA A 68 14.60 -22.04 -2.67
C ALA A 68 13.29 -22.78 -3.00
N GLY A 69 12.19 -22.44 -2.33
CA GLY A 69 10.86 -23.01 -2.56
C GLY A 69 9.77 -21.99 -2.30
N MET A 70 8.72 -22.09 -3.10
CA MET A 70 7.54 -21.23 -2.97
C MET A 70 6.82 -21.48 -1.65
N PRO A 71 6.42 -20.44 -0.90
CA PRO A 71 5.58 -20.61 0.29
C PRO A 71 4.24 -21.23 -0.06
N ALA A 72 3.67 -22.02 0.87
CA ALA A 72 2.38 -22.66 0.68
C ALA A 72 1.25 -21.66 0.38
N SER A 73 1.31 -20.47 0.97
CA SER A 73 0.36 -19.39 0.69
C SER A 73 0.40 -18.85 -0.75
N ALA A 74 1.57 -18.90 -1.39
CA ALA A 74 1.74 -18.48 -2.78
C ALA A 74 1.40 -19.56 -3.81
N THR A 75 1.35 -20.84 -3.38
CA THR A 75 1.04 -22.00 -4.25
C THR A 75 -0.37 -22.56 -4.04
N ALA A 76 -1.13 -22.06 -3.07
CA ALA A 76 -2.47 -22.55 -2.75
C ALA A 76 -3.44 -22.55 -3.96
N HIS A 77 -3.29 -21.57 -4.84
CA HIS A 77 -4.09 -21.45 -6.08
C HIS A 77 -3.29 -21.73 -7.36
N ARG A 78 -2.01 -22.13 -7.21
CA ARG A 78 -1.07 -22.37 -8.31
C ARG A 78 -0.14 -23.56 -7.98
N PRO A 79 -0.69 -24.78 -7.91
CA PRO A 79 0.09 -25.97 -7.54
C PRO A 79 1.24 -26.27 -8.52
N GLU A 80 1.15 -25.79 -9.77
CA GLU A 80 2.20 -25.92 -10.80
C GLU A 80 3.48 -25.13 -10.48
N LEU A 81 3.41 -24.20 -9.53
CA LEU A 81 4.57 -23.43 -9.06
C LEU A 81 5.26 -24.09 -7.86
N ALA A 82 4.70 -25.16 -7.30
CA ALA A 82 5.29 -25.87 -6.18
C ALA A 82 6.72 -26.35 -6.51
N GLY A 83 7.64 -26.17 -5.59
CA GLY A 83 9.06 -26.56 -5.78
C GLY A 83 9.90 -25.63 -6.65
N ARG A 84 9.32 -24.57 -7.24
CA ARG A 84 10.11 -23.53 -7.92
C ARG A 84 10.79 -22.63 -6.88
N ARG A 85 12.02 -22.20 -7.16
CA ARG A 85 12.63 -21.08 -6.44
C ARG A 85 11.92 -19.78 -6.82
N PHE A 86 11.99 -18.78 -5.96
CA PHE A 86 11.34 -17.50 -6.27
C PHE A 86 12.24 -16.30 -5.97
N GLU A 87 11.93 -15.21 -6.64
CA GLU A 87 12.38 -13.86 -6.32
C GLU A 87 11.16 -12.95 -6.24
N ALA A 88 11.10 -12.17 -5.17
CA ALA A 88 10.05 -11.17 -4.97
C ALA A 88 10.70 -9.84 -4.62
N MET A 89 10.34 -8.79 -5.35
CA MET A 89 10.88 -7.45 -5.09
C MET A 89 9.80 -6.38 -5.23
N GLY A 90 9.95 -5.30 -4.50
CA GLY A 90 9.00 -4.19 -4.57
C GLY A 90 9.26 -3.08 -3.57
N VAL A 91 8.42 -2.06 -3.68
CA VAL A 91 8.35 -0.95 -2.73
C VAL A 91 6.99 -0.97 -2.05
N SER A 92 7.00 -0.87 -0.73
CA SER A 92 5.80 -0.76 0.11
C SER A 92 5.96 0.41 1.05
N LEU A 93 4.91 1.20 1.23
CA LEU A 93 4.90 2.31 2.16
C LEU A 93 3.57 2.46 2.88
N VAL A 94 3.66 2.97 4.10
CA VAL A 94 2.52 3.48 4.87
C VAL A 94 2.97 4.74 5.60
N LEU A 95 2.12 5.77 5.57
CA LEU A 95 2.38 7.03 6.23
C LEU A 95 1.22 7.39 7.17
N HIS A 96 1.54 7.68 8.41
CA HIS A 96 0.59 8.09 9.46
C HIS A 96 0.87 9.54 9.86
N PRO A 97 0.12 10.52 9.31
CA PRO A 97 0.27 11.92 9.69
C PRO A 97 -0.14 12.16 11.13
N ARG A 98 0.46 13.19 11.75
CA ARG A 98 0.10 13.64 13.10
C ARG A 98 -1.28 14.27 13.14
N ASN A 99 -1.57 15.16 12.17
CA ASN A 99 -2.86 15.86 12.09
C ASN A 99 -3.99 14.90 11.70
N PRO A 100 -5.06 14.78 12.49
CA PRO A 100 -6.19 13.89 12.22
C PRO A 100 -6.96 14.18 10.93
N TYR A 101 -6.85 15.40 10.40
CA TYR A 101 -7.45 15.78 9.12
C TYR A 101 -6.65 15.31 7.92
N CYS A 102 -5.41 14.87 8.13
CA CYS A 102 -4.59 14.27 7.09
C CYS A 102 -4.77 12.75 7.09
N PRO A 103 -5.13 12.15 5.94
CA PRO A 103 -5.36 10.72 5.88
C PRO A 103 -4.07 9.91 5.98
N THR A 104 -4.17 8.69 6.54
CA THR A 104 -3.19 7.64 6.31
C THR A 104 -3.23 7.23 4.85
N VAL A 105 -2.08 6.92 4.28
CA VAL A 105 -1.95 6.43 2.90
C VAL A 105 -1.07 5.19 2.86
N HIS A 106 -1.44 4.26 1.99
CA HIS A 106 -0.68 3.07 1.67
C HIS A 106 -0.41 3.03 0.16
N MET A 107 0.77 2.56 -0.23
CA MET A 107 1.09 2.17 -1.59
C MET A 107 2.00 0.94 -1.55
N ASN A 108 1.76 0.02 -2.48
CA ASN A 108 2.63 -1.11 -2.76
C ASN A 108 2.74 -1.32 -4.26
N VAL A 109 3.94 -1.57 -4.76
CA VAL A 109 4.19 -2.05 -6.11
C VAL A 109 5.25 -3.14 -6.04
N ARG A 110 4.97 -4.30 -6.67
CA ARG A 110 5.80 -5.48 -6.54
C ARG A 110 5.89 -6.30 -7.81
N CYS A 111 6.97 -7.03 -7.94
CA CYS A 111 7.17 -8.08 -8.94
C CYS A 111 7.50 -9.40 -8.23
N PHE A 112 6.91 -10.48 -8.70
CA PHE A 112 7.19 -11.84 -8.26
C PHE A 112 7.60 -12.68 -9.46
N VAL A 113 8.63 -13.53 -9.27
CA VAL A 113 9.15 -14.42 -10.32
C VAL A 113 9.38 -15.82 -9.74
N ALA A 114 8.78 -16.82 -10.37
CA ALA A 114 8.98 -18.23 -10.04
C ALA A 114 9.86 -18.87 -11.12
N LEU A 115 10.98 -19.45 -10.69
CA LEU A 115 12.05 -19.96 -11.54
C LEU A 115 12.24 -21.46 -11.33
N ALA A 116 12.46 -22.20 -12.43
CA ALA A 116 12.86 -23.61 -12.38
C ALA A 116 13.81 -23.89 -13.54
N GLU A 117 14.77 -24.79 -13.32
CA GLU A 117 15.74 -25.18 -14.34
C GLU A 117 15.03 -25.79 -15.56
N GLY A 118 15.41 -25.37 -16.74
CA GLY A 118 14.83 -25.84 -18.02
C GLY A 118 13.39 -25.42 -18.30
N LYS A 119 12.80 -24.56 -17.46
CA LYS A 119 11.43 -24.03 -17.65
C LYS A 119 11.45 -22.52 -17.82
N ALA A 120 10.51 -22.02 -18.59
CA ALA A 120 10.30 -20.59 -18.68
C ALA A 120 9.95 -20.00 -17.28
N PRO A 121 10.44 -18.79 -16.94
CA PRO A 121 10.04 -18.09 -15.73
C PRO A 121 8.54 -17.79 -15.77
N VAL A 122 7.88 -17.89 -14.64
CA VAL A 122 6.51 -17.39 -14.42
C VAL A 122 6.64 -16.15 -13.57
N TRP A 123 6.08 -15.06 -14.05
CA TRP A 123 6.18 -13.77 -13.40
C TRP A 123 4.79 -13.09 -13.30
N TRP A 124 4.64 -12.23 -12.32
CA TRP A 124 3.50 -11.33 -12.23
C TRP A 124 3.85 -10.08 -11.44
N PHE A 125 3.07 -9.05 -11.69
CA PHE A 125 3.09 -7.82 -10.92
C PHE A 125 1.86 -7.72 -10.04
N GLY A 126 2.01 -7.01 -8.93
CA GLY A 126 0.93 -6.61 -8.04
C GLY A 126 1.20 -5.23 -7.48
N GLY A 127 0.15 -4.58 -7.02
CA GLY A 127 0.31 -3.27 -6.43
C GLY A 127 -1.01 -2.57 -6.18
N GLY A 128 -0.88 -1.30 -5.86
CA GLY A 128 -2.00 -0.42 -5.61
C GLY A 128 -1.64 0.71 -4.66
N MET A 129 -2.56 1.63 -4.49
CA MET A 129 -2.53 2.66 -3.46
C MET A 129 -3.93 2.96 -2.99
N ASP A 130 -4.08 3.22 -1.68
CA ASP A 130 -5.36 3.50 -1.07
C ASP A 130 -5.24 4.54 0.06
N LEU A 131 -6.34 5.27 0.26
CA LEU A 131 -6.44 6.38 1.19
C LEU A 131 -7.35 6.03 2.37
N THR A 132 -6.87 6.27 3.59
CA THR A 132 -7.61 6.01 4.84
C THR A 132 -7.76 7.30 5.64
N PRO A 133 -8.79 8.11 5.38
CA PRO A 133 -9.09 9.30 6.16
C PRO A 133 -9.75 8.95 7.51
N TYR A 134 -9.59 9.86 8.47
CA TYR A 134 -10.33 9.88 9.74
C TYR A 134 -11.45 10.92 9.70
N TYR A 135 -11.16 12.05 9.09
CA TYR A 135 -12.12 13.09 8.71
C TYR A 135 -11.99 13.28 7.20
N ALA A 136 -12.99 12.84 6.46
CA ALA A 136 -12.92 12.82 5.01
C ALA A 136 -13.44 14.14 4.38
N PHE A 137 -12.76 14.56 3.34
CA PHE A 137 -13.16 15.69 2.47
C PHE A 137 -13.34 15.16 1.06
N GLU A 138 -14.49 15.45 0.46
CA GLU A 138 -14.84 14.94 -0.86
C GLU A 138 -13.80 15.34 -1.93
N GLU A 139 -13.30 16.57 -1.89
CA GLU A 139 -12.28 17.05 -2.82
C GLU A 139 -10.98 16.26 -2.76
N ASP A 140 -10.58 15.78 -1.56
CA ASP A 140 -9.38 14.96 -1.37
C ASP A 140 -9.57 13.56 -1.93
N VAL A 141 -10.74 12.97 -1.66
CA VAL A 141 -11.09 11.64 -2.18
C VAL A 141 -11.15 11.67 -3.70
N ARG A 142 -11.81 12.68 -4.28
CA ARG A 142 -11.88 12.88 -5.74
C ARG A 142 -10.51 13.09 -6.36
N HIS A 143 -9.66 13.92 -5.76
CA HIS A 143 -8.28 14.12 -6.22
C HIS A 143 -7.49 12.82 -6.24
N PHE A 144 -7.56 12.05 -5.14
CA PHE A 144 -6.85 10.77 -5.04
C PHE A 144 -7.30 9.78 -6.13
N HIS A 145 -8.61 9.62 -6.29
CA HIS A 145 -9.18 8.72 -7.29
C HIS A 145 -8.94 9.20 -8.73
N ALA A 146 -8.97 10.50 -8.99
CA ALA A 146 -8.64 11.05 -10.30
C ALA A 146 -7.17 10.77 -10.68
N THR A 147 -6.25 10.87 -9.73
CA THR A 147 -4.84 10.52 -9.94
C THR A 147 -4.65 9.02 -10.14
N CYS A 148 -5.33 8.18 -9.35
CA CYS A 148 -5.38 6.73 -9.55
C CYS A 148 -5.86 6.37 -10.96
N LYS A 149 -6.96 6.98 -11.39
CA LYS A 149 -7.55 6.78 -12.72
C LYS A 149 -6.56 7.18 -13.82
N ALA A 150 -5.98 8.37 -13.71
CA ALA A 150 -5.01 8.85 -14.70
C ALA A 150 -3.81 7.89 -14.87
N ALA A 151 -3.35 7.28 -13.77
CA ALA A 151 -2.26 6.30 -13.80
C ALA A 151 -2.64 5.01 -14.56
N VAL A 152 -3.91 4.62 -14.57
CA VAL A 152 -4.41 3.38 -15.20
C VAL A 152 -4.82 3.57 -16.66
N LEU A 153 -5.35 4.75 -17.02
CA LEU A 153 -5.93 5.01 -18.36
C LEU A 153 -5.06 4.55 -19.54
N PRO A 154 -3.70 4.72 -19.55
CA PRO A 154 -2.87 4.28 -20.66
C PRO A 154 -2.80 2.74 -20.84
N PHE A 155 -3.20 1.96 -19.85
CA PHE A 155 -3.00 0.49 -19.79
C PHE A 155 -4.28 -0.33 -19.92
N GLY A 156 -5.44 0.29 -19.96
CA GLY A 156 -6.71 -0.44 -20.09
C GLY A 156 -7.94 0.48 -20.04
N GLY A 157 -7.70 1.79 -20.00
CA GLY A 157 -8.78 2.78 -20.04
C GLY A 157 -9.65 2.78 -18.78
N GLU A 158 -10.83 3.35 -18.93
CA GLU A 158 -11.84 3.50 -17.87
C GLU A 158 -12.31 2.15 -17.29
N THR A 159 -12.47 1.16 -18.15
CA THR A 159 -12.93 -0.18 -17.74
C THR A 159 -11.92 -0.83 -16.79
N GLU A 160 -10.63 -0.71 -17.09
CA GLU A 160 -9.58 -1.26 -16.23
C GLU A 160 -9.51 -0.50 -14.91
N TYR A 161 -9.57 0.84 -14.92
CA TYR A 161 -9.61 1.60 -13.68
C TYR A 161 -10.78 1.15 -12.77
N ARG A 162 -11.99 1.02 -13.33
CA ARG A 162 -13.16 0.59 -12.57
C ARG A 162 -12.95 -0.79 -11.96
N ARG A 163 -12.42 -1.74 -12.72
CA ARG A 163 -12.10 -3.08 -12.24
C ARG A 163 -11.09 -3.07 -11.08
N LEU A 164 -10.03 -2.27 -11.19
CA LEU A 164 -9.00 -2.18 -10.15
C LEU A 164 -9.49 -1.42 -8.90
N LYS A 165 -10.38 -0.45 -9.09
CA LYS A 165 -11.05 0.27 -8.00
C LYS A 165 -12.00 -0.63 -7.22
N GLU A 166 -12.84 -1.39 -7.90
CA GLU A 166 -13.75 -2.36 -7.28
C GLU A 166 -12.95 -3.44 -6.53
N TRP A 167 -11.86 -3.93 -7.11
CA TRP A 167 -10.98 -4.88 -6.42
C TRP A 167 -10.33 -4.28 -5.16
N CYS A 168 -9.97 -3.01 -5.20
CA CYS A 168 -9.46 -2.28 -4.04
C CYS A 168 -10.50 -2.22 -2.91
N ASP A 169 -11.76 -1.89 -3.24
CA ASP A 169 -12.85 -1.81 -2.26
C ASP A 169 -13.11 -3.17 -1.61
N ASP A 170 -13.13 -4.24 -2.39
CA ASP A 170 -13.33 -5.61 -1.90
C ASP A 170 -12.15 -6.09 -1.05
N TYR A 171 -10.91 -5.77 -1.46
CA TYR A 171 -9.71 -6.20 -0.75
C TYR A 171 -9.57 -5.53 0.62
N PHE A 172 -9.74 -4.20 0.68
CA PHE A 172 -9.58 -3.42 1.91
C PHE A 172 -10.87 -3.32 2.73
N PHE A 173 -11.62 -4.40 2.80
CA PHE A 173 -12.86 -4.50 3.58
C PHE A 173 -12.66 -5.33 4.85
N LEU A 174 -13.04 -4.77 6.00
CA LEU A 174 -13.01 -5.44 7.30
C LEU A 174 -14.29 -6.27 7.48
N LYS A 175 -14.23 -7.54 7.11
CA LYS A 175 -15.41 -8.43 7.13
C LYS A 175 -16.07 -8.55 8.50
N HIS A 176 -15.28 -8.61 9.58
CA HIS A 176 -15.77 -8.73 10.96
C HIS A 176 -16.38 -7.42 11.50
N ARG A 177 -16.16 -6.31 10.81
CA ARG A 177 -16.76 -5.00 11.12
C ARG A 177 -17.87 -4.61 10.15
N ASN A 178 -17.96 -5.29 9.01
CA ASN A 178 -18.81 -4.90 7.89
C ASN A 178 -18.55 -3.46 7.44
N GLU A 179 -17.28 -3.10 7.28
CA GLU A 179 -16.83 -1.72 7.09
C GLU A 179 -15.61 -1.67 6.16
N ALA A 180 -15.55 -0.69 5.26
CA ALA A 180 -14.34 -0.43 4.50
C ALA A 180 -13.23 0.17 5.39
N ARG A 181 -11.95 -0.19 5.10
CA ARG A 181 -10.79 0.37 5.81
C ARG A 181 -10.66 1.89 5.59
N GLY A 182 -10.89 2.32 4.36
CA GLY A 182 -10.78 3.71 3.92
C GLY A 182 -11.69 3.98 2.72
N VAL A 183 -11.34 4.98 1.92
CA VAL A 183 -12.11 5.40 0.75
C VAL A 183 -11.67 4.70 -0.54
N GLY A 184 -10.79 3.70 -0.44
CA GLY A 184 -10.27 2.95 -1.56
C GLY A 184 -9.17 3.68 -2.35
N GLY A 185 -9.07 3.35 -3.60
CA GLY A 185 -8.05 3.78 -4.54
C GLY A 185 -7.99 2.82 -5.70
N LEU A 186 -6.87 2.11 -5.88
CA LEU A 186 -6.73 1.01 -6.84
C LEU A 186 -5.91 -0.14 -6.25
N PHE A 187 -6.22 -1.36 -6.71
CA PHE A 187 -5.49 -2.57 -6.34
C PHE A 187 -5.44 -3.54 -7.51
N PHE A 188 -4.29 -4.16 -7.73
CA PHE A 188 -4.09 -5.24 -8.69
C PHE A 188 -3.13 -6.30 -8.14
N ASP A 189 -3.35 -7.53 -8.54
CA ASP A 189 -2.47 -8.65 -8.25
C ASP A 189 -2.47 -9.62 -9.43
N ASP A 190 -1.50 -10.54 -9.44
CA ASP A 190 -1.39 -11.57 -10.47
C ASP A 190 -1.33 -11.06 -11.93
N LEU A 191 -1.00 -9.79 -12.11
CA LEU A 191 -0.98 -9.17 -13.44
C LEU A 191 0.13 -9.78 -14.31
N GLY A 192 -0.26 -10.44 -15.39
CA GLY A 192 0.64 -11.17 -16.29
C GLY A 192 0.83 -12.65 -15.94
N ALA A 193 0.31 -13.12 -14.82
CA ALA A 193 0.49 -14.49 -14.35
C ALA A 193 -0.08 -15.58 -15.27
N ASP A 194 -1.17 -15.27 -15.96
CA ASP A 194 -1.86 -16.14 -16.91
C ASP A 194 -1.37 -15.97 -18.35
N GLY A 195 -0.40 -15.06 -18.59
CA GLY A 195 0.12 -14.73 -19.90
C GLY A 195 -0.80 -13.83 -20.74
N SER A 196 -1.92 -13.37 -20.20
CA SER A 196 -2.87 -12.49 -20.93
C SER A 196 -2.35 -11.07 -21.11
N THR A 197 -1.53 -10.59 -20.16
CA THR A 197 -0.95 -9.24 -20.20
C THR A 197 0.53 -9.31 -20.57
N PRO A 198 0.97 -8.60 -21.63
CA PRO A 198 2.38 -8.50 -21.98
C PRO A 198 3.22 -7.87 -20.85
N PHE A 199 4.48 -8.30 -20.72
CA PHE A 199 5.40 -7.83 -19.68
C PHE A 199 5.50 -6.30 -19.65
N ASP A 200 5.71 -5.67 -20.81
CA ASP A 200 5.88 -4.21 -20.91
C ASP A 200 4.62 -3.45 -20.43
N SER A 201 3.43 -3.99 -20.70
CA SER A 201 2.16 -3.42 -20.21
C SER A 201 2.01 -3.59 -18.72
N ALA A 202 2.30 -4.77 -18.17
CA ALA A 202 2.20 -5.05 -16.75
C ALA A 202 3.22 -4.22 -15.94
N PHE A 203 4.47 -4.17 -16.41
CA PHE A 203 5.51 -3.35 -15.79
C PHE A 203 5.22 -1.84 -15.99
N GLY A 204 4.68 -1.46 -17.14
CA GLY A 204 4.26 -0.09 -17.45
C GLY A 204 3.20 0.42 -16.46
N LEU A 205 2.13 -0.36 -16.23
CA LEU A 205 1.10 -0.05 -15.24
C LEU A 205 1.70 0.05 -13.82
N THR A 206 2.55 -0.90 -13.45
CA THR A 206 3.22 -0.92 -12.14
C THR A 206 4.04 0.35 -11.91
N ARG A 207 4.79 0.80 -12.93
CA ARG A 207 5.55 2.05 -12.88
C ARG A 207 4.64 3.27 -12.79
N SER A 208 3.61 3.33 -13.62
CA SER A 208 2.66 4.45 -13.63
C SER A 208 2.01 4.66 -12.26
N VAL A 209 1.60 3.57 -11.60
CA VAL A 209 1.01 3.63 -10.25
C VAL A 209 2.05 4.08 -9.21
N GLY A 210 3.26 3.54 -9.24
CA GLY A 210 4.32 3.94 -8.31
C GLY A 210 4.72 5.41 -8.46
N ASP A 211 4.89 5.87 -9.70
CA ASP A 211 5.30 7.23 -10.01
C ASP A 211 4.21 8.28 -9.67
N ALA A 212 2.92 7.90 -9.72
CA ALA A 212 1.80 8.77 -9.40
C ALA A 212 1.62 9.03 -7.89
N PHE A 213 2.32 8.30 -7.02
CA PHE A 213 2.05 8.33 -5.57
C PHE A 213 2.18 9.72 -4.93
N LEU A 214 3.26 10.44 -5.21
CA LEU A 214 3.48 11.76 -4.61
C LEU A 214 2.42 12.77 -5.06
N ASP A 215 2.03 12.74 -6.34
CA ASP A 215 0.98 13.59 -6.90
C ASP A 215 -0.41 13.25 -6.35
N ALA A 216 -0.65 11.97 -6.03
CA ALA A 216 -1.89 11.55 -5.40
C ALA A 216 -2.02 12.04 -3.95
N TYR A 217 -0.91 12.05 -3.19
CA TYR A 217 -0.96 12.23 -1.74
C TYR A 217 -0.54 13.62 -1.25
N LEU A 218 0.59 14.17 -1.72
CA LEU A 218 1.15 15.42 -1.17
C LEU A 218 0.21 16.64 -1.31
N PRO A 219 -0.57 16.81 -2.40
CA PRO A 219 -1.55 17.91 -2.48
C PRO A 219 -2.63 17.82 -1.39
N ILE A 220 -3.07 16.62 -1.03
CA ILE A 220 -4.03 16.37 0.06
C ILE A 220 -3.39 16.75 1.39
N ALA A 221 -2.20 16.25 1.66
CA ALA A 221 -1.44 16.53 2.87
C ALA A 221 -1.22 18.04 3.04
N ALA A 222 -0.83 18.75 1.97
CA ALA A 222 -0.61 20.19 1.97
C ALA A 222 -1.87 20.98 2.32
N ARG A 223 -3.05 20.59 1.81
CA ARG A 223 -4.32 21.24 2.13
C ARG A 223 -4.74 21.08 3.58
N ARG A 224 -4.36 19.98 4.23
CA ARG A 224 -4.87 19.59 5.56
C ARG A 224 -3.88 19.79 6.70
N ARG A 225 -2.58 19.96 6.43
CA ARG A 225 -1.53 20.01 7.46
C ARG A 225 -1.72 21.10 8.52
N GLU A 226 -2.29 22.24 8.14
CA GLU A 226 -2.46 23.40 9.02
C GLU A 226 -3.87 23.50 9.63
N LEU A 227 -4.76 22.53 9.37
CA LEU A 227 -6.09 22.54 9.98
C LEU A 227 -5.96 22.36 11.51
N PRO A 228 -6.61 23.23 12.30
CA PRO A 228 -6.56 23.11 13.76
C PRO A 228 -7.33 21.88 14.21
N TRP A 229 -6.79 21.17 15.19
CA TRP A 229 -7.38 19.97 15.76
C TRP A 229 -7.15 19.92 17.29
N GLY A 230 -7.95 19.14 17.99
CA GLY A 230 -7.89 18.97 19.44
C GLY A 230 -7.95 17.50 19.87
N GLU A 231 -8.21 17.29 21.14
CA GLU A 231 -8.29 15.96 21.76
C GLU A 231 -9.36 15.07 21.11
N ARG A 232 -10.50 15.65 20.71
CA ARG A 232 -11.59 14.92 20.05
C ARG A 232 -11.13 14.27 18.75
N GLU A 233 -10.50 15.07 17.87
CA GLU A 233 -10.01 14.60 16.58
C GLU A 233 -8.90 13.58 16.75
N ARG A 234 -7.98 13.83 17.68
CA ARG A 234 -6.88 12.90 17.99
C ARG A 234 -7.39 11.57 18.53
N ASP A 235 -8.35 11.62 19.40
CA ASP A 235 -8.94 10.43 20.00
C ASP A 235 -9.69 9.57 18.95
N PHE A 236 -10.43 10.21 18.05
CA PHE A 236 -11.06 9.51 16.93
C PHE A 236 -10.05 8.95 15.95
N GLN A 237 -8.99 9.68 15.62
CA GLN A 237 -7.88 9.17 14.81
C GLN A 237 -7.30 7.87 15.41
N ALA A 238 -6.99 7.87 16.71
CA ALA A 238 -6.45 6.69 17.38
C ALA A 238 -7.45 5.51 17.35
N TYR A 239 -8.75 5.77 17.51
CA TYR A 239 -9.80 4.76 17.35
C TYR A 239 -9.85 4.19 15.94
N ARG A 240 -9.81 5.04 14.91
CA ARG A 240 -9.82 4.59 13.51
C ARG A 240 -8.52 3.86 13.11
N ARG A 241 -7.39 4.25 13.66
CA ARG A 241 -6.12 3.52 13.51
C ARG A 241 -6.22 2.09 14.04
N GLY A 242 -7.07 1.82 15.03
CA GLY A 242 -7.39 0.45 15.46
C GLY A 242 -7.97 -0.39 14.32
N ARG A 243 -8.86 0.16 13.48
CA ARG A 243 -9.39 -0.52 12.28
C ARG A 243 -8.30 -0.84 11.26
N TYR A 244 -7.38 0.11 11.06
CA TYR A 244 -6.22 -0.08 10.19
C TYR A 244 -5.35 -1.26 10.66
N VAL A 245 -5.06 -1.35 11.95
CA VAL A 245 -4.30 -2.45 12.55
C VAL A 245 -5.04 -3.78 12.43
N GLU A 246 -6.35 -3.80 12.70
CA GLU A 246 -7.17 -5.01 12.53
C GLU A 246 -7.05 -5.57 11.11
N PHE A 247 -7.16 -4.72 10.09
CA PHE A 247 -7.01 -5.17 8.70
C PHE A 247 -5.62 -5.74 8.44
N ASN A 248 -4.58 -4.98 8.76
CA ASN A 248 -3.22 -5.35 8.41
C ASN A 248 -2.75 -6.64 9.11
N LEU A 249 -3.15 -6.88 10.37
CA LEU A 249 -2.74 -8.08 11.09
C LEU A 249 -3.61 -9.31 10.82
N VAL A 250 -4.87 -9.12 10.41
CA VAL A 250 -5.82 -10.24 10.27
C VAL A 250 -6.07 -10.61 8.81
N PHE A 251 -6.09 -9.64 7.90
CA PHE A 251 -6.55 -9.85 6.53
C PHE A 251 -5.50 -9.53 5.45
N ASP A 252 -4.49 -8.70 5.75
CA ASP A 252 -3.52 -8.32 4.73
C ASP A 252 -2.61 -9.47 4.32
N ARG A 253 -2.78 -9.93 3.07
CA ARG A 253 -1.99 -11.04 2.51
C ARG A 253 -0.50 -10.74 2.49
N GLY A 254 -0.12 -9.48 2.27
CA GLY A 254 1.29 -9.05 2.25
C GLY A 254 1.95 -9.17 3.61
N THR A 255 1.28 -8.70 4.66
CA THR A 255 1.73 -8.83 6.05
C THR A 255 1.84 -10.29 6.47
N LEU A 256 0.80 -11.10 6.20
CA LEU A 256 0.79 -12.52 6.52
C LEU A 256 1.90 -13.27 5.79
N PHE A 257 2.06 -13.03 4.48
CA PHE A 257 3.14 -13.63 3.69
C PHE A 257 4.52 -13.25 4.24
N GLY A 258 4.74 -11.97 4.54
CA GLY A 258 5.99 -11.48 5.09
C GLY A 258 6.36 -12.16 6.40
N LEU A 259 5.43 -12.24 7.35
CA LEU A 259 5.64 -12.88 8.65
C LEU A 259 5.85 -14.40 8.52
N GLN A 260 5.07 -15.08 7.70
CA GLN A 260 5.16 -16.54 7.48
C GLN A 260 6.42 -16.96 6.71
N SER A 261 6.91 -16.12 5.81
CA SER A 261 8.12 -16.39 5.03
C SER A 261 9.42 -16.02 5.75
N GLY A 262 9.35 -15.62 7.03
CA GLY A 262 10.52 -15.17 7.79
C GLY A 262 11.06 -13.82 7.31
N GLY A 263 10.18 -12.94 6.84
CA GLY A 263 10.50 -11.56 6.51
C GLY A 263 10.94 -10.77 7.74
N ARG A 264 11.61 -9.64 7.52
CA ARG A 264 12.09 -8.80 8.62
C ARG A 264 10.91 -8.12 9.31
N THR A 265 10.61 -8.53 10.54
CA THR A 265 9.46 -8.06 11.33
C THR A 265 9.41 -6.54 11.45
N GLU A 266 10.56 -5.88 11.72
CA GLU A 266 10.63 -4.43 11.85
C GLU A 266 10.22 -3.69 10.56
N SER A 267 10.63 -4.23 9.39
CA SER A 267 10.29 -3.67 8.08
C SER A 267 8.83 -3.94 7.70
N ILE A 268 8.21 -4.99 8.23
CA ILE A 268 6.79 -5.29 8.02
C ILE A 268 5.93 -4.41 8.94
N LEU A 269 6.27 -4.37 10.24
CA LEU A 269 5.49 -3.65 11.24
C LEU A 269 5.75 -2.13 11.27
N MET A 270 6.68 -1.61 10.45
CA MET A 270 6.80 -0.16 10.25
C MET A 270 5.49 0.47 9.72
N SER A 271 4.63 -0.35 9.09
CA SER A 271 3.32 0.06 8.56
C SER A 271 2.27 0.33 9.66
N MET A 272 2.55 -0.05 10.90
CA MET A 272 1.61 0.17 12.00
C MET A 272 1.66 1.62 12.50
N PRO A 273 0.51 2.20 12.88
CA PRO A 273 0.48 3.50 13.52
C PRO A 273 1.14 3.43 14.92
N PRO A 274 1.69 4.56 15.44
CA PRO A 274 2.38 4.56 16.72
C PRO A 274 1.45 4.40 17.91
N GLU A 275 0.18 4.80 17.75
CA GLU A 275 -0.85 4.77 18.79
C GLU A 275 -2.20 4.39 18.21
N VAL A 276 -2.93 3.53 18.93
CA VAL A 276 -4.27 3.04 18.58
C VAL A 276 -5.16 2.98 19.80
N LYS A 277 -6.48 3.02 19.58
CA LYS A 277 -7.49 2.81 20.63
C LYS A 277 -8.57 1.85 20.15
N TRP A 278 -9.05 1.01 21.07
CA TRP A 278 -10.27 0.25 20.92
C TRP A 278 -11.27 0.66 21.98
N ARG A 279 -12.55 0.73 21.57
CA ARG A 279 -13.66 1.02 22.48
C ARG A 279 -14.73 -0.05 22.31
N TYR A 280 -15.29 -0.47 23.42
CA TYR A 280 -16.37 -1.46 23.41
C TYR A 280 -17.66 -0.81 22.94
N ASP A 281 -18.27 -1.33 21.86
CA ASP A 281 -19.55 -0.92 21.23
C ASP A 281 -19.73 0.62 21.08
N TRP A 282 -18.64 1.31 20.78
CA TRP A 282 -18.69 2.75 20.56
C TRP A 282 -19.30 3.06 19.18
N ARG A 283 -20.16 4.07 19.17
CA ARG A 283 -20.77 4.62 17.95
C ARG A 283 -20.60 6.13 17.94
N PRO A 284 -20.41 6.74 16.75
CA PRO A 284 -20.35 8.20 16.67
C PRO A 284 -21.72 8.81 16.97
N GLU A 285 -21.72 10.05 17.41
CA GLU A 285 -22.94 10.82 17.57
C GLU A 285 -23.60 11.06 16.20
N PRO A 286 -24.91 10.83 16.05
CA PRO A 286 -25.61 11.09 14.78
C PRO A 286 -25.37 12.51 14.27
N GLY A 287 -25.07 12.66 12.99
CA GLY A 287 -24.79 13.95 12.35
C GLY A 287 -23.41 14.55 12.64
N SER A 288 -22.58 13.86 13.44
CA SER A 288 -21.19 14.29 13.67
C SER A 288 -20.31 14.03 12.43
N ALA A 289 -19.13 14.65 12.37
CA ALA A 289 -18.14 14.40 11.34
C ALA A 289 -17.64 12.94 11.35
N GLU A 290 -17.60 12.34 12.53
CA GLU A 290 -17.26 10.92 12.72
C GLU A 290 -18.34 9.98 12.15
N ALA A 291 -19.64 10.31 12.33
CA ALA A 291 -20.75 9.57 11.74
C ALA A 291 -20.73 9.72 10.21
N ARG A 292 -20.50 10.92 9.72
CA ARG A 292 -20.41 11.21 8.30
C ARG A 292 -19.32 10.40 7.60
N LEU A 293 -18.16 10.19 8.23
CA LEU A 293 -17.13 9.31 7.68
C LEU A 293 -17.70 7.92 7.37
N GLN A 294 -18.42 7.32 8.34
CA GLN A 294 -18.95 5.96 8.20
C GLN A 294 -20.10 5.88 7.20
N GLU A 295 -21.00 6.86 7.22
CA GLU A 295 -22.24 6.85 6.44
C GLU A 295 -22.03 7.27 4.98
N GLU A 296 -21.07 8.17 4.71
CA GLU A 296 -20.89 8.74 3.39
C GLU A 296 -19.62 8.30 2.68
N PHE A 297 -18.51 8.04 3.39
CA PHE A 297 -17.20 7.83 2.80
C PHE A 297 -16.71 6.38 2.87
N LEU A 298 -17.06 5.64 3.91
CA LEU A 298 -16.68 4.22 4.02
C LEU A 298 -17.65 3.27 3.30
N VAL A 299 -18.37 3.81 2.33
CA VAL A 299 -19.24 3.04 1.43
C VAL A 299 -18.69 3.14 0.02
N PRO A 300 -18.65 2.04 -0.75
CA PRO A 300 -18.16 2.07 -2.12
C PRO A 300 -18.92 3.08 -2.98
N ARG A 301 -18.18 3.96 -3.65
CA ARG A 301 -18.70 5.00 -4.54
C ARG A 301 -17.81 5.17 -5.75
N ASP A 302 -18.38 5.68 -6.82
CA ASP A 302 -17.62 6.22 -7.95
C ASP A 302 -17.20 7.68 -7.60
N TRP A 303 -15.89 7.89 -7.43
CA TRP A 303 -15.30 9.15 -7.03
C TRP A 303 -14.66 9.93 -8.19
N ALA A 304 -14.40 9.26 -9.38
CA ALA A 304 -13.68 9.86 -10.52
C ALA A 304 -14.26 9.46 -11.89
#